data_a22a4880f1cc37ef87fdc959dc6d2fa0
#
_entry.id   a22a4880f1cc37ef87fdc959dc6d2fa0
#
_cell.length_a   1.000
_cell.length_b   1.000
_cell.length_c   1.000
_cell.angle_alpha   90.00
_cell.angle_beta   90.00
_cell.angle_gamma   90.00
#
_symmetry.space_group_name_H-M   'P 1'
#
loop_
_entity.id
_entity.type
_entity.pdbx_description
1 polymer ?
#
loop_
_entity_poly.entity_id
_entity_poly.type
_entity_poly.pdbx_seq_one_letter_code
_entity_poly.pdbx_strand_id
1 'polypeptide(L)'
;MSISILRLCLLPMILIPTSALAAEPADAKRLDRLPTLFIIGDSTVRNSTKGQVGWGDPIGDLFDKSTIRVINRALGGRSSRTYLTEGLWEKVLADLQAGDFVIMQFGHNDGGGLSDPRGRASIKGTGDETQEATNARTGEKETVHSYGWYLRRYAGDAKAKGATAIICSPIPRNIWKEGKVARASNDYGKWAGESAKSAGAFFVDLNEIIAKRYEDVGQKKVADEYFGATDHTHTTLAGAQLNAGCVVEGLRGLKDCPLAGYLKP
;
A
#
# COMPACT_ATOMS: atom_id res chain seq x y z
N MET A 1 21.65 -37.49 -82.50
CA MET A 1 20.81 -36.49 -81.83
C MET A 1 20.02 -37.22 -80.79
N SER A 2 20.48 -37.15 -79.52
CA SER A 2 19.78 -37.81 -78.37
C SER A 2 19.09 -36.72 -77.56
N ILE A 3 17.80 -36.85 -77.40
CA ILE A 3 16.95 -35.96 -76.62
C ILE A 3 16.83 -36.56 -75.20
N SER A 4 17.44 -35.86 -74.21
CA SER A 4 17.32 -36.22 -72.81
C SER A 4 16.02 -35.61 -72.24
N ILE A 5 15.14 -36.45 -71.76
CA ILE A 5 13.89 -36.07 -71.08
C ILE A 5 14.19 -35.88 -69.59
N LEU A 6 14.08 -34.64 -69.11
CA LEU A 6 14.22 -34.28 -67.71
C LEU A 6 12.90 -34.60 -66.95
N ARG A 7 12.92 -35.60 -66.07
CA ARG A 7 11.78 -35.91 -65.21
C ARG A 7 11.77 -34.98 -63.98
N LEU A 8 10.74 -34.14 -63.91
CA LEU A 8 10.46 -33.26 -62.79
C LEU A 8 9.75 -34.09 -61.67
N CYS A 9 10.45 -34.35 -60.58
CA CYS A 9 9.84 -34.94 -59.37
C CYS A 9 9.11 -33.87 -58.56
N LEU A 10 7.81 -33.89 -58.56
CA LEU A 10 6.98 -33.14 -57.60
C LEU A 10 7.00 -33.86 -56.24
N LEU A 11 7.58 -33.25 -55.23
CA LEU A 11 7.40 -33.65 -53.80
C LEU A 11 6.05 -33.13 -53.29
N PRO A 12 5.26 -33.92 -52.59
CA PRO A 12 4.05 -33.44 -51.94
C PRO A 12 4.42 -32.61 -50.71
N MET A 13 3.95 -31.37 -50.68
CA MET A 13 4.05 -30.47 -49.51
C MET A 13 3.06 -30.90 -48.47
N ILE A 14 3.54 -31.51 -47.39
CA ILE A 14 2.73 -31.87 -46.21
C ILE A 14 2.43 -30.60 -45.44
N LEU A 15 1.20 -30.10 -45.49
CA LEU A 15 0.72 -29.05 -44.57
C LEU A 15 0.51 -29.68 -43.20
N ILE A 16 1.37 -29.31 -42.26
CA ILE A 16 1.21 -29.58 -40.84
C ILE A 16 0.24 -28.51 -40.29
N PRO A 17 -0.93 -28.87 -39.77
CA PRO A 17 -1.78 -27.87 -39.10
C PRO A 17 -1.11 -27.41 -37.84
N THR A 18 -0.69 -26.15 -37.77
CA THR A 18 -0.30 -25.50 -36.54
C THR A 18 -1.55 -25.29 -35.68
N SER A 19 -1.76 -26.18 -34.72
CA SER A 19 -2.71 -25.94 -33.64
C SER A 19 -2.25 -24.73 -32.85
N ALA A 20 -2.87 -23.58 -33.11
CA ALA A 20 -2.75 -22.43 -32.24
C ALA A 20 -3.33 -22.83 -30.88
N LEU A 21 -2.47 -23.04 -29.88
CA LEU A 21 -2.91 -23.11 -28.49
C LEU A 21 -3.54 -21.75 -28.18
N ALA A 22 -4.86 -21.69 -28.15
CA ALA A 22 -5.56 -20.51 -27.66
C ALA A 22 -5.13 -20.31 -26.20
N ALA A 23 -4.45 -19.19 -25.92
CA ALA A 23 -4.20 -18.78 -24.55
C ALA A 23 -5.56 -18.64 -23.87
N GLU A 24 -5.79 -19.41 -22.80
CA GLU A 24 -6.99 -19.23 -21.98
C GLU A 24 -7.08 -17.77 -21.53
N PRO A 25 -8.25 -17.12 -21.66
CA PRO A 25 -8.39 -15.75 -21.26
C PRO A 25 -8.07 -15.64 -19.76
N ALA A 26 -7.24 -14.63 -19.40
CA ALA A 26 -6.83 -14.35 -18.02
C ALA A 26 -8.02 -14.22 -17.04
N ASP A 27 -9.21 -13.97 -17.56
CA ASP A 27 -10.47 -13.93 -16.81
C ASP A 27 -10.97 -15.30 -16.31
N ALA A 28 -10.64 -16.41 -16.96
CA ALA A 28 -11.11 -17.75 -16.54
C ALA A 28 -10.45 -18.19 -15.21
N LYS A 29 -9.22 -17.79 -14.97
CA LYS A 29 -8.48 -18.09 -13.72
C LYS A 29 -8.95 -17.23 -12.52
N ARG A 30 -9.77 -16.21 -12.78
CA ARG A 30 -10.29 -15.25 -11.79
C ARG A 30 -11.53 -15.76 -11.05
N LEU A 31 -12.22 -16.77 -11.57
CA LEU A 31 -13.49 -17.27 -11.01
C LEU A 31 -13.33 -18.18 -9.79
N ASP A 32 -12.11 -18.65 -9.48
CA ASP A 32 -11.91 -19.66 -8.43
C ASP A 32 -11.37 -19.11 -7.10
N ARG A 33 -11.06 -17.80 -6.99
CA ARG A 33 -10.59 -17.22 -5.73
C ARG A 33 -11.17 -15.83 -5.45
N LEU A 34 -11.38 -15.54 -4.19
CA LEU A 34 -11.72 -14.19 -3.75
C LEU A 34 -10.52 -13.25 -3.96
N PRO A 35 -10.73 -12.00 -4.40
CA PRO A 35 -9.68 -10.99 -4.40
C PRO A 35 -9.17 -10.78 -2.98
N THR A 36 -7.93 -10.32 -2.88
CA THR A 36 -7.30 -10.06 -1.58
C THR A 36 -6.97 -8.58 -1.46
N LEU A 37 -7.33 -7.97 -0.34
CA LEU A 37 -6.84 -6.67 0.08
C LEU A 37 -5.59 -6.89 0.96
N PHE A 38 -4.43 -6.51 0.45
CA PHE A 38 -3.21 -6.42 1.25
C PHE A 38 -3.10 -5.02 1.86
N ILE A 39 -2.82 -4.96 3.16
CA ILE A 39 -2.61 -3.71 3.89
C ILE A 39 -1.13 -3.65 4.27
N ILE A 40 -0.44 -2.59 3.88
CA ILE A 40 0.95 -2.37 4.22
C ILE A 40 1.12 -1.04 4.96
N GLY A 41 2.12 -0.96 5.82
CA GLY A 41 2.36 0.25 6.61
C GLY A 41 3.22 0.01 7.84
N ASP A 42 3.17 0.98 8.74
CA ASP A 42 3.92 1.02 9.98
C ASP A 42 3.11 0.59 11.22
N SER A 43 3.56 1.00 12.43
CA SER A 43 2.91 0.67 13.71
C SER A 43 1.52 1.27 13.88
N THR A 44 1.16 2.30 13.14
CA THR A 44 -0.18 2.88 13.19
C THR A 44 -1.19 2.07 12.37
N VAL A 45 -0.69 1.17 11.51
CA VAL A 45 -1.48 0.22 10.70
C VAL A 45 -1.53 -1.16 11.36
N ARG A 46 -0.40 -1.63 11.94
CA ARG A 46 -0.34 -2.87 12.74
C ARG A 46 0.66 -2.71 13.88
N ASN A 47 0.18 -2.97 15.10
CA ASN A 47 1.01 -2.85 16.29
C ASN A 47 0.92 -4.09 17.18
N SER A 48 2.07 -4.65 17.55
CA SER A 48 2.16 -5.82 18.44
C SER A 48 2.47 -5.45 19.90
N THR A 49 2.63 -4.15 20.21
CA THR A 49 2.84 -3.68 21.58
C THR A 49 1.56 -3.85 22.39
N LYS A 50 1.66 -4.41 23.59
CA LYS A 50 0.51 -4.63 24.47
C LYS A 50 -0.27 -3.33 24.70
N GLY A 51 -1.57 -3.37 24.44
CA GLY A 51 -2.47 -2.22 24.60
C GLY A 51 -2.49 -1.25 23.40
N GLN A 52 -1.66 -1.46 22.40
CA GLN A 52 -1.62 -0.67 21.17
C GLN A 52 -2.15 -1.49 19.98
N VAL A 53 -2.97 -0.87 19.14
CA VAL A 53 -3.58 -1.52 17.96
C VAL A 53 -3.51 -0.56 16.78
N GLY A 54 -3.14 -1.05 15.61
CA GLY A 54 -3.20 -0.28 14.36
C GLY A 54 -4.55 -0.41 13.68
N TRP A 55 -4.94 0.59 12.88
CA TRP A 55 -6.24 0.58 12.20
C TRP A 55 -6.42 -0.60 11.22
N GLY A 56 -5.34 -1.14 10.71
CA GLY A 56 -5.35 -2.28 9.79
C GLY A 56 -5.69 -3.62 10.47
N ASP A 57 -5.68 -3.68 11.80
CA ASP A 57 -6.04 -4.92 12.52
C ASP A 57 -7.57 -5.12 12.57
N PRO A 58 -8.41 -4.13 12.98
CA PRO A 58 -9.86 -4.30 13.02
C PRO A 58 -10.55 -4.11 11.66
N ILE A 59 -9.91 -3.55 10.65
CA ILE A 59 -10.59 -3.14 9.41
C ILE A 59 -11.23 -4.30 8.64
N GLY A 60 -10.67 -5.51 8.75
CA GLY A 60 -11.21 -6.71 8.10
C GLY A 60 -12.65 -7.03 8.49
N ASP A 61 -13.11 -6.55 9.64
CA ASP A 61 -14.49 -6.73 10.09
C ASP A 61 -15.49 -5.79 9.39
N LEU A 62 -15.00 -4.79 8.69
CA LEU A 62 -15.79 -3.83 7.89
C LEU A 62 -15.96 -4.25 6.42
N PHE A 63 -15.32 -5.34 6.01
CA PHE A 63 -15.44 -5.94 4.68
C PHE A 63 -16.33 -7.18 4.69
N ASP A 64 -17.00 -7.44 3.57
CA ASP A 64 -17.74 -8.68 3.37
C ASP A 64 -16.76 -9.84 3.11
N LYS A 65 -16.52 -10.65 4.14
CA LYS A 65 -15.59 -11.79 4.11
C LYS A 65 -15.99 -12.90 3.12
N SER A 66 -17.22 -12.87 2.60
CA SER A 66 -17.67 -13.80 1.57
C SER A 66 -17.21 -13.39 0.17
N THR A 67 -16.80 -12.12 -0.02
CA THR A 67 -16.46 -11.56 -1.33
C THR A 67 -14.99 -11.11 -1.43
N ILE A 68 -14.30 -10.87 -0.33
CA ILE A 68 -12.89 -10.42 -0.30
C ILE A 68 -12.14 -10.98 0.92
N ARG A 69 -10.86 -11.26 0.74
CA ARG A 69 -9.94 -11.56 1.83
C ARG A 69 -9.19 -10.29 2.24
N VAL A 70 -9.04 -10.04 3.54
CA VAL A 70 -8.24 -8.91 4.05
C VAL A 70 -7.05 -9.45 4.81
N ILE A 71 -5.84 -9.04 4.40
CA ILE A 71 -4.58 -9.49 5.00
C ILE A 71 -3.74 -8.27 5.40
N ASN A 72 -3.59 -8.04 6.70
CA ASN A 72 -2.73 -7.00 7.22
C ASN A 72 -1.26 -7.48 7.24
N ARG A 73 -0.45 -6.97 6.32
CA ARG A 73 1.01 -7.22 6.17
C ARG A 73 1.85 -6.06 6.72
N ALA A 74 1.23 -5.03 7.32
CA ALA A 74 1.95 -3.96 7.96
C ALA A 74 2.82 -4.47 9.12
N LEU A 75 3.89 -3.76 9.41
CA LEU A 75 4.82 -4.13 10.48
C LEU A 75 5.27 -2.89 11.25
N GLY A 76 5.06 -2.89 12.55
CA GLY A 76 5.45 -1.81 13.43
C GLY A 76 6.93 -1.42 13.32
N GLY A 77 7.21 -0.13 13.41
CA GLY A 77 8.56 0.43 13.32
C GLY A 77 9.13 0.56 11.90
N ARG A 78 8.41 0.17 10.86
CA ARG A 78 8.88 0.29 9.46
C ARG A 78 8.49 1.65 8.89
N SER A 79 9.34 2.14 8.00
CA SER A 79 9.10 3.30 7.14
C SER A 79 8.82 2.84 5.73
N SER A 80 8.50 3.77 4.83
CA SER A 80 8.41 3.46 3.40
C SER A 80 9.71 2.84 2.87
N ARG A 81 10.89 3.32 3.31
CA ARG A 81 12.19 2.76 2.96
C ARG A 81 12.38 1.34 3.50
N THR A 82 12.26 1.14 4.81
CA THR A 82 12.59 -0.15 5.43
C THR A 82 11.62 -1.26 5.10
N TYR A 83 10.40 -0.93 4.70
CA TYR A 83 9.45 -1.92 4.21
C TYR A 83 9.93 -2.55 2.88
N LEU A 84 10.66 -1.80 2.04
CA LEU A 84 11.31 -2.31 0.85
C LEU A 84 12.62 -3.02 1.19
N THR A 85 13.54 -2.34 1.89
CA THR A 85 14.91 -2.84 2.09
C THR A 85 15.00 -4.07 3.00
N GLU A 86 13.98 -4.36 3.81
CA GLU A 86 13.87 -5.59 4.60
C GLU A 86 13.13 -6.73 3.86
N GLY A 87 12.85 -6.60 2.57
CA GLY A 87 12.20 -7.64 1.77
C GLY A 87 10.74 -7.93 2.15
N LEU A 88 10.07 -6.97 2.82
CA LEU A 88 8.66 -7.14 3.21
C LEU A 88 7.73 -6.90 2.01
N TRP A 89 8.09 -5.96 1.15
CA TRP A 89 7.34 -5.70 -0.07
C TRP A 89 7.40 -6.87 -1.05
N GLU A 90 8.57 -7.47 -1.22
CA GLU A 90 8.76 -8.62 -2.10
C GLU A 90 7.87 -9.80 -1.70
N LYS A 91 7.64 -10.00 -0.39
CA LYS A 91 6.70 -11.03 0.11
C LYS A 91 5.25 -10.72 -0.26
N VAL A 92 4.84 -9.45 -0.19
CA VAL A 92 3.50 -9.04 -0.64
C VAL A 92 3.38 -9.19 -2.15
N LEU A 93 4.40 -8.74 -2.90
CA LEU A 93 4.43 -8.80 -4.35
C LEU A 93 4.40 -10.25 -4.89
N ALA A 94 4.99 -11.20 -4.17
CA ALA A 94 4.93 -12.63 -4.52
C ALA A 94 3.50 -13.19 -4.40
N ASP A 95 2.72 -12.74 -3.42
CA ASP A 95 1.35 -13.19 -3.19
C ASP A 95 0.32 -12.43 -4.06
N LEU A 96 0.69 -11.23 -4.55
CA LEU A 96 -0.21 -10.32 -5.25
C LEU A 96 -0.55 -10.81 -6.66
N GLN A 97 -1.83 -10.77 -7.01
CA GLN A 97 -2.36 -11.19 -8.30
C GLN A 97 -3.29 -10.13 -8.90
N ALA A 98 -3.59 -10.29 -10.18
CA ALA A 98 -4.55 -9.43 -10.89
C ALA A 98 -5.92 -9.44 -10.19
N GLY A 99 -6.51 -8.27 -10.03
CA GLY A 99 -7.77 -8.05 -9.32
C GLY A 99 -7.65 -7.93 -7.81
N ASP A 100 -6.45 -8.07 -7.22
CA ASP A 100 -6.19 -7.76 -5.83
C ASP A 100 -6.07 -6.25 -5.57
N PHE A 101 -5.96 -5.89 -4.31
CA PHE A 101 -5.84 -4.52 -3.84
C PHE A 101 -4.65 -4.39 -2.89
N VAL A 102 -3.98 -3.24 -2.94
CA VAL A 102 -2.99 -2.85 -1.94
C VAL A 102 -3.37 -1.48 -1.38
N ILE A 103 -3.60 -1.38 -0.09
CA ILE A 103 -3.73 -0.12 0.63
C ILE A 103 -2.47 0.11 1.47
N MET A 104 -1.91 1.31 1.41
CA MET A 104 -0.64 1.63 2.06
C MET A 104 -0.70 2.92 2.85
N GLN A 105 -0.07 2.92 4.05
CA GLN A 105 0.13 4.11 4.86
C GLN A 105 1.49 4.07 5.54
N PHE A 106 2.34 5.07 5.24
CA PHE A 106 3.64 5.31 5.85
C PHE A 106 3.80 6.80 6.19
N GLY A 107 4.89 7.16 6.86
CA GLY A 107 5.24 8.53 7.18
C GLY A 107 5.69 8.75 8.62
N HIS A 108 5.17 7.98 9.59
CA HIS A 108 5.51 8.17 11.01
C HIS A 108 6.95 7.82 11.36
N ASN A 109 7.60 6.99 10.54
CA ASN A 109 9.00 6.56 10.74
C ASN A 109 9.96 7.07 9.66
N ASP A 110 9.48 7.82 8.69
CA ASP A 110 10.26 8.29 7.54
C ASP A 110 11.07 9.56 7.83
N GLY A 111 10.74 10.25 8.92
CA GLY A 111 11.45 11.46 9.35
C GLY A 111 12.77 11.16 10.05
N GLY A 112 13.64 12.18 10.09
CA GLY A 112 14.96 12.12 10.73
C GLY A 112 16.11 12.18 9.73
N GLY A 113 17.33 11.99 10.22
CA GLY A 113 18.53 11.91 9.39
C GLY A 113 18.72 10.49 8.82
N LEU A 114 19.34 10.39 7.65
CA LEU A 114 19.59 9.10 6.99
C LEU A 114 20.57 8.21 7.77
N SER A 115 21.40 8.81 8.65
CA SER A 115 22.30 8.15 9.59
C SER A 115 21.67 7.88 10.97
N ASP A 116 20.34 8.05 11.12
CA ASP A 116 19.62 7.68 12.35
C ASP A 116 19.93 6.21 12.70
N PRO A 117 20.24 5.90 13.99
CA PRO A 117 20.58 4.53 14.41
C PRO A 117 19.51 3.48 14.08
N ARG A 118 18.27 3.89 13.85
CA ARG A 118 17.18 3.02 13.45
C ARG A 118 17.15 2.72 11.94
N GLY A 119 17.93 3.47 11.12
CA GLY A 119 18.06 3.27 9.68
C GLY A 119 16.74 3.42 8.90
N ARG A 120 15.80 4.26 9.38
CA ARG A 120 14.43 4.30 8.84
C ARG A 120 14.13 5.50 7.94
N ALA A 121 14.85 6.60 8.13
CA ALA A 121 14.55 7.84 7.43
C ALA A 121 14.65 7.68 5.91
N SER A 122 13.68 8.24 5.18
CA SER A 122 13.71 8.48 3.74
C SER A 122 14.09 9.94 3.44
N ILE A 123 14.49 10.23 2.22
CA ILE A 123 14.65 11.62 1.77
C ILE A 123 13.26 12.26 1.75
N LYS A 124 13.15 13.49 2.26
CA LYS A 124 11.88 14.24 2.27
C LYS A 124 11.47 14.62 0.86
N GLY A 125 10.17 14.56 0.58
CA GLY A 125 9.62 15.00 -0.70
C GLY A 125 9.17 13.85 -1.59
N THR A 126 8.93 14.18 -2.87
CA THR A 126 8.35 13.26 -3.87
C THR A 126 9.20 13.13 -5.13
N GLY A 127 10.39 13.72 -5.16
CA GLY A 127 11.30 13.65 -6.31
C GLY A 127 12.00 12.30 -6.43
N ASP A 128 12.96 12.24 -7.35
CA ASP A 128 13.77 11.04 -7.63
C ASP A 128 15.19 11.16 -7.04
N GLU A 129 15.37 12.09 -6.11
CA GLU A 129 16.64 12.30 -5.42
C GLU A 129 17.07 11.04 -4.71
N THR A 130 18.38 10.78 -4.75
CA THR A 130 19.02 9.66 -4.07
C THR A 130 20.19 10.12 -3.22
N GLN A 131 20.47 9.37 -2.18
CA GLN A 131 21.64 9.57 -1.34
C GLN A 131 22.18 8.22 -0.87
N GLU A 132 23.49 8.02 -1.02
CA GLU A 132 24.15 6.87 -0.42
C GLU A 132 24.21 7.02 1.09
N ALA A 133 23.83 5.97 1.80
CA ALA A 133 23.88 5.90 3.26
C ALA A 133 24.35 4.52 3.70
N THR A 134 24.94 4.46 4.89
CA THR A 134 25.16 3.18 5.56
C THR A 134 23.99 2.93 6.50
N ASN A 135 23.31 1.83 6.32
CA ASN A 135 22.24 1.41 7.21
C ASN A 135 22.82 1.09 8.59
N ALA A 136 22.50 1.90 9.60
CA ALA A 136 23.07 1.76 10.93
C ALA A 136 22.68 0.44 11.63
N ARG A 137 21.64 -0.26 11.15
CA ARG A 137 21.20 -1.55 11.70
C ARG A 137 21.93 -2.75 11.09
N THR A 138 22.22 -2.68 9.78
CA THR A 138 22.83 -3.81 9.04
C THR A 138 24.31 -3.61 8.76
N GLY A 139 24.79 -2.35 8.80
CA GLY A 139 26.14 -1.97 8.37
C GLY A 139 26.31 -1.93 6.84
N GLU A 140 25.26 -2.20 6.08
CA GLU A 140 25.32 -2.26 4.61
C GLU A 140 25.14 -0.87 3.99
N LYS A 141 25.81 -0.64 2.88
CA LYS A 141 25.57 0.54 2.04
C LYS A 141 24.29 0.36 1.24
N GLU A 142 23.48 1.40 1.18
CA GLU A 142 22.25 1.42 0.40
C GLU A 142 22.01 2.79 -0.23
N THR A 143 21.35 2.81 -1.39
CA THR A 143 20.85 4.02 -2.02
C THR A 143 19.49 4.35 -1.45
N VAL A 144 19.40 5.45 -0.72
CA VAL A 144 18.15 5.94 -0.11
C VAL A 144 17.46 6.87 -1.09
N HIS A 145 16.16 6.68 -1.26
CA HIS A 145 15.28 7.47 -2.12
C HIS A 145 14.35 8.39 -1.31
N SER A 146 13.60 9.23 -2.02
CA SER A 146 12.56 10.03 -1.40
C SER A 146 11.40 9.19 -0.89
N TYR A 147 10.66 9.71 0.09
CA TYR A 147 9.41 9.11 0.58
C TYR A 147 8.44 8.82 -0.57
N GLY A 148 8.23 9.79 -1.44
CA GLY A 148 7.30 9.63 -2.56
C GLY A 148 7.79 8.63 -3.61
N TRP A 149 9.10 8.49 -3.80
CA TRP A 149 9.64 7.46 -4.68
C TRP A 149 9.23 6.04 -4.20
N TYR A 150 9.35 5.77 -2.89
CA TYR A 150 8.95 4.48 -2.34
C TYR A 150 7.45 4.21 -2.54
N LEU A 151 6.59 5.21 -2.30
CA LEU A 151 5.14 5.06 -2.51
C LEU A 151 4.80 4.81 -3.98
N ARG A 152 5.45 5.56 -4.91
CA ARG A 152 5.27 5.34 -6.35
C ARG A 152 5.77 3.96 -6.78
N ARG A 153 6.87 3.49 -6.21
CA ARG A 153 7.40 2.15 -6.47
C ARG A 153 6.37 1.09 -6.08
N TYR A 154 5.83 1.12 -4.88
CA TYR A 154 4.81 0.17 -4.44
C TYR A 154 3.55 0.20 -5.31
N ALA A 155 3.06 1.39 -5.62
CA ALA A 155 1.89 1.55 -6.48
C ALA A 155 2.15 1.06 -7.91
N GLY A 156 3.31 1.34 -8.48
CA GLY A 156 3.71 0.89 -9.81
C GLY A 156 3.84 -0.63 -9.90
N ASP A 157 4.51 -1.25 -8.93
CA ASP A 157 4.68 -2.70 -8.86
C ASP A 157 3.32 -3.42 -8.69
N ALA A 158 2.42 -2.87 -7.84
CA ALA A 158 1.06 -3.39 -7.68
C ALA A 158 0.27 -3.32 -8.99
N LYS A 159 0.31 -2.19 -9.68
CA LYS A 159 -0.34 -2.02 -10.99
C LYS A 159 0.24 -2.95 -12.05
N ALA A 160 1.54 -3.18 -12.06
CA ALA A 160 2.19 -4.14 -12.98
C ALA A 160 1.72 -5.58 -12.75
N LYS A 161 1.27 -5.92 -11.55
CA LYS A 161 0.61 -7.19 -11.21
C LYS A 161 -0.89 -7.20 -11.52
N GLY A 162 -1.46 -6.11 -12.05
CA GLY A 162 -2.91 -5.98 -12.29
C GLY A 162 -3.73 -5.73 -11.02
N ALA A 163 -3.07 -5.30 -9.92
CA ALA A 163 -3.72 -4.94 -8.68
C ALA A 163 -4.04 -3.44 -8.61
N THR A 164 -5.04 -3.09 -7.80
CA THR A 164 -5.41 -1.69 -7.53
C THR A 164 -4.64 -1.16 -6.33
N ALA A 165 -3.92 -0.06 -6.50
CA ALA A 165 -3.18 0.60 -5.43
C ALA A 165 -3.95 1.80 -4.86
N ILE A 166 -4.00 1.88 -3.52
CA ILE A 166 -4.58 2.97 -2.75
C ILE A 166 -3.51 3.50 -1.78
N ILE A 167 -3.22 4.79 -1.83
CA ILE A 167 -2.28 5.45 -0.93
C ILE A 167 -3.08 6.28 0.07
N CYS A 168 -2.78 6.12 1.36
CA CYS A 168 -3.37 6.93 2.43
C CYS A 168 -2.32 7.91 2.97
N SER A 169 -2.73 9.14 3.28
CA SER A 169 -1.93 10.02 4.14
C SER A 169 -1.80 9.41 5.55
N PRO A 170 -0.70 9.68 6.29
CA PRO A 170 -0.51 9.13 7.64
C PRO A 170 -1.61 9.64 8.58
N ILE A 171 -2.12 8.78 9.47
CA ILE A 171 -3.09 9.20 10.49
C ILE A 171 -2.51 10.33 11.35
N PRO A 172 -3.33 11.25 11.88
CA PRO A 172 -2.85 12.30 12.76
C PRO A 172 -2.41 11.72 14.11
N ARG A 173 -1.46 12.39 14.76
CA ARG A 173 -1.11 12.14 16.15
C ARG A 173 -2.11 12.87 17.06
N ASN A 174 -2.22 12.41 18.31
CA ASN A 174 -2.97 13.13 19.34
C ASN A 174 -2.19 14.40 19.80
N ILE A 175 -2.01 15.35 18.89
CA ILE A 175 -1.35 16.63 19.10
C ILE A 175 -2.31 17.74 18.72
N TRP A 176 -2.61 18.62 19.66
CA TRP A 176 -3.61 19.66 19.52
C TRP A 176 -3.01 21.06 19.66
N LYS A 177 -3.54 21.97 18.88
CA LYS A 177 -3.25 23.40 19.00
C LYS A 177 -4.57 24.17 18.83
N GLU A 178 -4.94 24.98 19.80
CA GLU A 178 -6.13 25.83 19.78
C GLU A 178 -7.42 25.05 19.41
N GLY A 179 -7.59 23.84 19.98
CA GLY A 179 -8.75 22.98 19.74
C GLY A 179 -8.74 22.27 18.39
N LYS A 180 -7.66 22.35 17.63
CA LYS A 180 -7.48 21.68 16.34
C LYS A 180 -6.37 20.62 16.41
N VAL A 181 -6.59 19.49 15.76
CA VAL A 181 -5.60 18.43 15.63
C VAL A 181 -4.53 18.86 14.60
N ALA A 182 -3.28 18.60 14.90
CA ALA A 182 -2.18 18.89 13.97
C ALA A 182 -2.29 18.01 12.70
N ARG A 183 -2.22 18.65 11.53
CA ARG A 183 -2.26 17.98 10.21
C ARG A 183 -0.88 17.74 9.63
N ALA A 184 -0.79 16.72 8.78
CA ALA A 184 0.39 16.44 7.94
C ALA A 184 0.28 17.08 6.54
N SER A 185 -0.44 18.20 6.42
CA SER A 185 -0.77 18.83 5.15
C SER A 185 0.40 19.52 4.45
N ASN A 186 1.52 19.72 5.14
CA ASN A 186 2.71 20.39 4.59
C ASN A 186 3.90 19.44 4.39
N ASP A 187 3.74 18.16 4.70
CA ASP A 187 4.80 17.16 4.66
C ASP A 187 4.28 15.78 4.17
N TYR A 188 4.40 14.74 4.94
CA TYR A 188 4.08 13.37 4.53
C TYR A 188 2.66 13.16 4.02
N GLY A 189 1.68 13.91 4.51
CA GLY A 189 0.30 13.86 4.01
C GLY A 189 0.20 14.43 2.59
N LYS A 190 0.80 15.61 2.38
CA LYS A 190 0.90 16.24 1.05
C LYS A 190 1.66 15.34 0.08
N TRP A 191 2.83 14.83 0.48
CA TRP A 191 3.64 13.98 -0.38
C TRP A 191 2.97 12.64 -0.71
N ALA A 192 2.16 12.08 0.19
CA ALA A 192 1.36 10.91 -0.11
C ALA A 192 0.35 11.18 -1.25
N GLY A 193 -0.37 12.30 -1.18
CA GLY A 193 -1.31 12.72 -2.24
C GLY A 193 -0.63 12.99 -3.59
N GLU A 194 0.50 13.70 -3.58
CA GLU A 194 1.30 13.95 -4.78
C GLU A 194 1.82 12.65 -5.40
N SER A 195 2.27 11.71 -4.57
CA SER A 195 2.74 10.40 -5.01
C SER A 195 1.63 9.55 -5.62
N ALA A 196 0.43 9.57 -5.01
CA ALA A 196 -0.74 8.88 -5.53
C ALA A 196 -1.12 9.42 -6.91
N LYS A 197 -1.19 10.75 -7.05
CA LYS A 197 -1.48 11.41 -8.33
C LYS A 197 -0.46 11.04 -9.39
N SER A 198 0.83 11.09 -9.08
CA SER A 198 1.92 10.77 -10.01
C SER A 198 1.91 9.30 -10.44
N ALA A 199 1.60 8.38 -9.53
CA ALA A 199 1.51 6.94 -9.82
C ALA A 199 0.18 6.53 -10.47
N GLY A 200 -0.80 7.43 -10.58
CA GLY A 200 -2.15 7.09 -10.99
C GLY A 200 -2.80 6.06 -10.05
N ALA A 201 -2.56 6.19 -8.75
CA ALA A 201 -3.17 5.43 -7.68
C ALA A 201 -4.32 6.20 -7.05
N PHE A 202 -5.23 5.51 -6.39
CA PHE A 202 -6.24 6.16 -5.56
C PHE A 202 -5.61 6.80 -4.33
N PHE A 203 -6.22 7.89 -3.85
CA PHE A 203 -5.74 8.59 -2.66
C PHE A 203 -6.85 8.77 -1.64
N VAL A 204 -6.57 8.43 -0.38
CA VAL A 204 -7.42 8.74 0.77
C VAL A 204 -6.68 9.71 1.67
N ASP A 205 -7.19 10.94 1.81
CA ASP A 205 -6.66 11.87 2.80
C ASP A 205 -7.14 11.49 4.21
N LEU A 206 -6.57 10.38 4.69
CA LEU A 206 -6.91 9.79 5.97
C LEU A 206 -6.53 10.70 7.13
N ASN A 207 -5.49 11.53 6.95
CA ASN A 207 -5.09 12.53 7.94
C ASN A 207 -6.20 13.53 8.22
N GLU A 208 -6.80 14.09 7.18
CA GLU A 208 -7.87 15.07 7.30
C GLU A 208 -9.18 14.45 7.83
N ILE A 209 -9.55 13.27 7.31
CA ILE A 209 -10.77 12.57 7.74
C ILE A 209 -10.71 12.27 9.25
N ILE A 210 -9.60 11.67 9.71
CA ILE A 210 -9.45 11.31 11.13
C ILE A 210 -9.30 12.57 12.01
N ALA A 211 -8.55 13.58 11.55
CA ALA A 211 -8.39 14.79 12.33
C ALA A 211 -9.72 15.50 12.59
N LYS A 212 -10.60 15.60 11.57
CA LYS A 212 -11.97 16.09 11.74
C LYS A 212 -12.76 15.22 12.73
N ARG A 213 -12.68 13.91 12.58
CA ARG A 213 -13.38 12.99 13.48
C ARG A 213 -12.90 13.13 14.93
N TYR A 214 -11.60 13.33 15.16
CA TYR A 214 -11.08 13.59 16.51
C TYR A 214 -11.58 14.94 17.05
N GLU A 215 -11.62 15.98 16.22
CA GLU A 215 -12.15 17.29 16.61
C GLU A 215 -13.63 17.24 17.00
N ASP A 216 -14.45 16.48 16.25
CA ASP A 216 -15.87 16.27 16.54
C ASP A 216 -16.08 15.51 17.87
N VAL A 217 -15.24 14.53 18.16
CA VAL A 217 -15.25 13.73 19.39
C VAL A 217 -14.79 14.57 20.60
N GLY A 218 -13.83 15.47 20.38
CA GLY A 218 -13.23 16.34 21.39
C GLY A 218 -11.94 15.79 22.01
N GLN A 219 -11.00 16.70 22.26
CA GLN A 219 -9.64 16.41 22.69
C GLN A 219 -9.58 15.49 23.92
N LYS A 220 -10.41 15.75 24.95
CA LYS A 220 -10.39 14.96 26.19
C LYS A 220 -10.73 13.49 25.93
N LYS A 221 -11.80 13.22 25.20
CA LYS A 221 -12.21 11.85 24.90
C LYS A 221 -11.20 11.14 24.01
N VAL A 222 -10.64 11.84 23.02
CA VAL A 222 -9.58 11.29 22.17
C VAL A 222 -8.36 10.87 23.00
N ALA A 223 -7.91 11.72 23.93
CA ALA A 223 -6.76 11.41 24.79
C ALA A 223 -7.05 10.23 25.75
N ASP A 224 -8.22 10.20 26.33
CA ASP A 224 -8.56 9.21 27.38
C ASP A 224 -8.89 7.82 26.83
N GLU A 225 -9.53 7.75 25.66
CA GLU A 225 -10.06 6.49 25.13
C GLU A 225 -9.30 5.95 23.92
N TYR A 226 -8.77 6.85 23.04
CA TYR A 226 -8.21 6.43 21.74
C TYR A 226 -6.70 6.34 21.72
N PHE A 227 -6.02 6.91 22.72
CA PHE A 227 -4.56 6.85 22.86
C PHE A 227 -4.18 6.34 24.24
N GLY A 228 -2.95 5.84 24.37
CA GLY A 228 -2.36 5.54 25.66
C GLY A 228 -1.98 6.82 26.43
N ALA A 229 -1.96 6.78 27.74
CA ALA A 229 -1.75 7.95 28.60
C ALA A 229 -0.46 8.75 28.29
N THR A 230 0.57 8.10 27.77
CA THR A 230 1.90 8.71 27.46
C THR A 230 2.25 8.63 25.98
N ASP A 231 1.38 8.07 25.15
CA ASP A 231 1.64 7.87 23.73
C ASP A 231 0.64 8.67 22.88
N HIS A 232 1.17 9.61 22.15
CA HIS A 232 0.38 10.45 21.24
C HIS A 232 0.34 9.94 19.79
N THR A 233 0.93 8.77 19.52
CA THR A 233 1.07 8.22 18.17
C THR A 233 0.27 6.95 17.95
N HIS A 234 0.31 6.03 18.92
CA HIS A 234 -0.28 4.71 18.79
C HIS A 234 -1.63 4.65 19.49
N THR A 235 -2.61 4.10 18.82
CA THR A 235 -3.98 4.04 19.30
C THR A 235 -4.25 2.80 20.15
N THR A 236 -5.26 2.90 21.02
CA THR A 236 -5.93 1.75 21.66
C THR A 236 -6.77 1.00 20.62
N LEU A 237 -7.41 -0.10 21.01
CA LEU A 237 -8.38 -0.79 20.15
C LEU A 237 -9.53 0.14 19.74
N ALA A 238 -10.05 0.96 20.65
CA ALA A 238 -11.15 1.90 20.35
C ALA A 238 -10.71 2.95 19.33
N GLY A 239 -9.50 3.51 19.47
CA GLY A 239 -8.93 4.43 18.49
C GLY A 239 -8.67 3.77 17.14
N ALA A 240 -8.17 2.53 17.13
CA ALA A 240 -7.94 1.78 15.90
C ALA A 240 -9.26 1.46 15.16
N GLN A 241 -10.33 1.13 15.87
CA GLN A 241 -11.65 0.90 15.30
C GLN A 241 -12.25 2.16 14.70
N LEU A 242 -12.14 3.30 15.38
CA LEU A 242 -12.54 4.60 14.83
C LEU A 242 -11.76 4.91 13.55
N ASN A 243 -10.44 4.77 13.58
CA ASN A 243 -9.58 5.03 12.42
C ASN A 243 -9.89 4.09 11.25
N ALA A 244 -10.18 2.81 11.51
CA ALA A 244 -10.61 1.86 10.48
C ALA A 244 -11.94 2.29 9.83
N GLY A 245 -12.90 2.81 10.63
CA GLY A 245 -14.12 3.41 10.12
C GLY A 245 -13.86 4.62 9.21
N CYS A 246 -12.89 5.46 9.56
CA CYS A 246 -12.47 6.59 8.74
C CYS A 246 -11.80 6.15 7.41
N VAL A 247 -11.05 5.03 7.42
CA VAL A 247 -10.53 4.44 6.18
C VAL A 247 -11.68 4.01 5.27
N VAL A 248 -12.69 3.33 5.81
CA VAL A 248 -13.88 2.91 5.05
C VAL A 248 -14.66 4.12 4.52
N GLU A 249 -14.82 5.18 5.32
CA GLU A 249 -15.43 6.45 4.88
C GLU A 249 -14.65 7.02 3.67
N GLY A 250 -13.33 7.07 3.77
CA GLY A 250 -12.48 7.52 2.68
C GLY A 250 -12.61 6.65 1.42
N LEU A 251 -12.63 5.32 1.57
CA LEU A 251 -12.82 4.40 0.44
C LEU A 251 -14.18 4.57 -0.25
N ARG A 252 -15.26 4.80 0.50
CA ARG A 252 -16.60 5.08 -0.05
C ARG A 252 -16.64 6.41 -0.81
N GLY A 253 -15.80 7.37 -0.44
CA GLY A 253 -15.65 8.65 -1.12
C GLY A 253 -14.87 8.60 -2.43
N LEU A 254 -14.16 7.50 -2.72
CA LEU A 254 -13.37 7.35 -3.93
C LEU A 254 -14.25 7.01 -5.14
N LYS A 255 -14.30 7.93 -6.10
CA LYS A 255 -14.97 7.66 -7.36
C LYS A 255 -14.24 6.54 -8.13
N ASP A 256 -15.01 5.59 -8.66
CA ASP A 256 -14.53 4.49 -9.52
C ASP A 256 -13.50 3.54 -8.86
N CYS A 257 -13.34 3.57 -7.53
CA CYS A 257 -12.51 2.61 -6.81
C CYS A 257 -13.28 1.31 -6.57
N PRO A 258 -12.89 0.18 -7.19
CA PRO A 258 -13.66 -1.05 -7.08
C PRO A 258 -13.67 -1.64 -5.66
N LEU A 259 -12.70 -1.28 -4.81
CA LEU A 259 -12.61 -1.80 -3.44
C LEU A 259 -13.84 -1.44 -2.58
N ALA A 260 -14.49 -0.29 -2.85
CA ALA A 260 -15.68 0.13 -2.13
C ALA A 260 -16.85 -0.88 -2.26
N GLY A 261 -16.92 -1.62 -3.35
CA GLY A 261 -17.95 -2.65 -3.58
C GLY A 261 -17.85 -3.88 -2.67
N TYR A 262 -16.75 -4.04 -1.93
CA TYR A 262 -16.52 -5.14 -1.02
C TYR A 262 -16.77 -4.77 0.46
N LEU A 263 -17.13 -3.53 0.73
CA LEU A 263 -17.46 -3.08 2.08
C LEU A 263 -18.84 -3.61 2.50
N LYS A 264 -18.99 -3.92 3.78
CA LYS A 264 -20.31 -4.19 4.35
C LYS A 264 -21.23 -2.97 4.18
N PRO A 265 -22.54 -3.18 4.07
CA PRO A 265 -23.53 -2.09 3.99
C PRO A 265 -23.39 -1.04 5.09
#